data_373dfc5303d9817ddc418cc7d588231b
#
_entry.id   373dfc5303d9817ddc418cc7d588231b
#
_cell.length_a   1.000
_cell.length_b   1.000
_cell.length_c   1.000
_cell.angle_alpha   90.00
_cell.angle_beta   90.00
_cell.angle_gamma   90.00
#
_symmetry.space_group_name_H-M   'P 1'
#
loop_
_entity.id
_entity.type
_entity.pdbx_description
1 polymer ?
#
loop_
_entity_poly.entity_id
_entity_poly.type
_entity_poly.pdbx_seq_one_letter_code
_entity_poly.pdbx_strand_id
1 'polypeptide(L)'
;EENGTTEEWIKPLPAGKMPNAENYMVLTSFAHSPYYRNTVLNVPDNYERFPSYNIPLDKMTEAVKHSLRNGHTCVWEGDIHGAGYSHKRGAALTFMPSFRYNAFMRSLAYFFKFLKDDHMMHIVGMGHNAKGQCFFLIKNSIGETGLHKGYIYMSEDYFRTNTLSLTVRTDICRSLFRI
;
A
#
# COMPACT_ATOMS: atom_id res chain seq x y z
N GLU A 1 -3.30 15.19 -32.55
CA GLU A 1 -4.54 14.65 -31.97
C GLU A 1 -4.82 13.31 -32.63
N GLU A 2 -4.50 12.21 -31.95
CA GLU A 2 -4.84 10.86 -32.41
C GLU A 2 -6.31 10.61 -32.08
N ASN A 3 -7.17 10.68 -33.09
CA ASN A 3 -8.61 10.40 -33.01
C ASN A 3 -8.85 8.87 -33.03
N GLY A 4 -8.43 8.15 -32.02
CA GLY A 4 -8.78 6.74 -31.83
C GLY A 4 -10.07 6.59 -31.03
N THR A 5 -10.88 5.57 -31.34
CA THR A 5 -12.02 5.20 -30.48
C THR A 5 -11.52 4.56 -29.19
N THR A 6 -12.31 4.62 -28.12
CA THR A 6 -11.96 4.00 -26.83
C THR A 6 -11.59 2.52 -27.01
N GLU A 7 -12.24 1.81 -27.92
CA GLU A 7 -12.00 0.39 -28.23
C GLU A 7 -10.64 0.13 -28.89
N GLU A 8 -10.11 1.08 -29.65
CA GLU A 8 -8.78 0.98 -30.27
C GLU A 8 -7.65 1.16 -29.24
N TRP A 9 -7.90 1.86 -28.14
CA TRP A 9 -6.93 2.05 -27.05
C TRP A 9 -6.92 0.86 -26.06
N ILE A 10 -8.01 0.10 -25.96
CA ILE A 10 -8.12 -1.09 -25.11
C ILE A 10 -7.62 -2.29 -25.92
N LYS A 11 -6.30 -2.46 -26.03
CA LYS A 11 -5.75 -3.71 -26.56
C LYS A 11 -5.94 -4.80 -25.49
N PRO A 12 -6.73 -5.87 -25.80
CA PRO A 12 -6.87 -6.97 -24.84
C PRO A 12 -5.50 -7.54 -24.52
N LEU A 13 -5.21 -7.73 -23.23
CA LEU A 13 -4.02 -8.43 -22.81
C LEU A 13 -4.09 -9.86 -23.39
N PRO A 14 -2.97 -10.43 -23.87
CA PRO A 14 -2.94 -11.79 -24.36
C PRO A 14 -3.49 -12.76 -23.32
N ALA A 15 -4.27 -13.74 -23.76
CA ALA A 15 -4.80 -14.79 -22.89
C ALA A 15 -3.67 -15.40 -22.03
N GLY A 16 -3.89 -15.51 -20.72
CA GLY A 16 -2.89 -15.97 -19.76
C GLY A 16 -1.98 -14.87 -19.17
N LYS A 17 -2.06 -13.63 -19.67
CA LYS A 17 -1.36 -12.47 -19.06
C LYS A 17 -2.25 -11.60 -18.16
N MET A 18 -3.56 -11.89 -18.11
CA MET A 18 -4.46 -11.22 -17.15
C MET A 18 -4.12 -11.72 -15.74
N PRO A 19 -3.86 -10.81 -14.80
CA PRO A 19 -3.73 -11.18 -13.40
C PRO A 19 -5.04 -11.85 -12.94
N ASN A 20 -4.98 -13.06 -12.39
CA ASN A 20 -6.14 -13.64 -11.71
C ASN A 20 -6.27 -12.99 -10.34
N ALA A 21 -7.41 -12.36 -10.07
CA ALA A 21 -7.69 -11.69 -8.79
C ALA A 21 -7.57 -12.65 -7.58
N GLU A 22 -7.87 -13.93 -7.75
CA GLU A 22 -7.72 -14.95 -6.70
C GLU A 22 -6.27 -15.16 -6.23
N ASN A 23 -5.30 -14.76 -7.06
CA ASN A 23 -3.88 -14.79 -6.71
C ASN A 23 -3.44 -13.65 -5.80
N TYR A 24 -4.34 -12.76 -5.45
CA TYR A 24 -4.06 -11.60 -4.62
C TYR A 24 -4.98 -11.56 -3.41
N MET A 25 -4.49 -10.99 -2.33
CA MET A 25 -5.27 -10.71 -1.14
C MET A 25 -4.99 -9.32 -0.62
N VAL A 26 -5.98 -8.72 0.01
CA VAL A 26 -5.87 -7.42 0.65
C VAL A 26 -5.59 -7.63 2.13
N LEU A 27 -4.50 -7.03 2.61
CA LEU A 27 -4.11 -7.01 4.02
C LEU A 27 -4.45 -5.67 4.64
N THR A 28 -4.82 -5.69 5.92
CA THR A 28 -4.95 -4.49 6.75
C THR A 28 -4.39 -4.75 8.14
N SER A 29 -4.25 -3.69 8.97
CA SER A 29 -3.69 -3.82 10.30
C SER A 29 -4.34 -2.84 11.29
N PHE A 30 -5.36 -3.32 11.99
CA PHE A 30 -6.09 -2.54 12.99
C PHE A 30 -6.37 -3.38 14.25
N ALA A 31 -6.09 -2.80 15.43
CA ALA A 31 -6.27 -3.49 16.71
C ALA A 31 -7.74 -3.63 17.14
N HIS A 32 -8.67 -2.90 16.50
CA HIS A 32 -10.09 -2.98 16.79
C HIS A 32 -10.78 -4.20 16.16
N SER A 33 -10.09 -4.90 15.28
CA SER A 33 -10.57 -6.14 14.66
C SER A 33 -9.65 -7.31 15.04
N PRO A 34 -10.17 -8.53 15.17
CA PRO A 34 -9.34 -9.69 15.46
C PRO A 34 -8.26 -9.89 14.38
N TYR A 35 -7.02 -10.16 14.80
CA TYR A 35 -5.96 -10.54 13.87
C TYR A 35 -6.19 -11.93 13.29
N TYR A 36 -5.63 -12.14 12.10
CA TYR A 36 -5.73 -13.38 11.32
C TYR A 36 -7.18 -13.75 10.96
N ARG A 37 -8.01 -12.73 10.75
CA ARG A 37 -9.41 -12.84 10.32
C ARG A 37 -9.72 -11.80 9.25
N ASN A 38 -10.71 -12.10 8.43
CA ASN A 38 -11.26 -11.12 7.51
C ASN A 38 -12.01 -10.03 8.29
N THR A 39 -11.82 -8.81 7.89
CA THR A 39 -12.56 -7.62 8.35
C THR A 39 -12.95 -6.79 7.14
N VAL A 40 -14.03 -6.02 7.25
CA VAL A 40 -14.46 -5.09 6.21
C VAL A 40 -14.10 -3.68 6.65
N LEU A 41 -13.26 -3.00 5.87
CA LEU A 41 -12.95 -1.60 6.12
C LEU A 41 -14.15 -0.75 5.71
N ASN A 42 -14.64 0.06 6.64
CA ASN A 42 -15.74 0.99 6.40
C ASN A 42 -15.18 2.32 5.87
N VAL A 43 -14.80 2.31 4.60
CA VAL A 43 -14.25 3.46 3.86
C VAL A 43 -15.06 3.67 2.58
N PRO A 44 -15.09 4.90 2.02
CA PRO A 44 -15.92 5.23 0.85
C PRO A 44 -15.66 4.33 -0.35
N ASP A 45 -14.40 4.02 -0.66
CA ASP A 45 -14.02 3.23 -1.82
C ASP A 45 -14.37 1.74 -1.69
N ASN A 46 -14.64 1.25 -0.47
CA ASN A 46 -15.07 -0.13 -0.23
C ASN A 46 -16.60 -0.27 -0.19
N TYR A 47 -17.31 0.33 -1.13
CA TYR A 47 -18.78 0.28 -1.20
C TYR A 47 -19.32 -1.15 -1.43
N GLU A 48 -18.57 -2.02 -2.09
CA GLU A 48 -18.93 -3.44 -2.28
C GLU A 48 -18.62 -4.31 -1.05
N ARG A 49 -18.03 -3.73 0.00
CA ARG A 49 -17.71 -4.39 1.27
C ARG A 49 -16.76 -5.58 1.10
N PHE A 50 -15.77 -5.46 0.22
CA PHE A 50 -14.73 -6.46 0.06
C PHE A 50 -13.95 -6.66 1.37
N PRO A 51 -13.68 -7.93 1.75
CA PRO A 51 -12.94 -8.22 2.96
C PRO A 51 -11.45 -7.97 2.79
N SER A 52 -10.82 -7.45 3.84
CA SER A 52 -9.38 -7.38 4.01
C SER A 52 -8.95 -8.33 5.13
N TYR A 53 -7.82 -9.00 4.99
CA TYR A 53 -7.30 -9.90 6.02
C TYR A 53 -6.50 -9.08 7.04
N ASN A 54 -6.96 -9.04 8.29
CA ASN A 54 -6.35 -8.23 9.34
C ASN A 54 -5.18 -8.96 9.98
N ILE A 55 -3.99 -8.35 9.96
CA ILE A 55 -2.76 -8.90 10.53
C ILE A 55 -2.02 -7.87 11.39
N PRO A 56 -1.11 -8.29 12.29
CA PRO A 56 -0.26 -7.36 13.02
C PRO A 56 0.57 -6.47 12.08
N LEU A 57 0.77 -5.20 12.46
CA LEU A 57 1.45 -4.19 11.64
C LEU A 57 2.87 -4.60 11.22
N ASP A 58 3.60 -5.26 12.12
CA ASP A 58 4.93 -5.78 11.80
C ASP A 58 4.86 -6.85 10.70
N LYS A 59 3.83 -7.69 10.73
CA LYS A 59 3.60 -8.71 9.71
C LYS A 59 3.21 -8.12 8.37
N MET A 60 2.42 -7.04 8.36
CA MET A 60 2.11 -6.31 7.13
C MET A 60 3.37 -5.68 6.50
N THR A 61 4.23 -5.09 7.31
CA THR A 61 5.52 -4.54 6.88
C THR A 61 6.45 -5.64 6.35
N GLU A 62 6.50 -6.79 7.02
CA GLU A 62 7.25 -7.96 6.60
C GLU A 62 6.75 -8.51 5.25
N ALA A 63 5.43 -8.52 5.01
CA ALA A 63 4.82 -8.96 3.76
C ALA A 63 5.30 -8.13 2.56
N VAL A 64 5.37 -6.80 2.68
CA VAL A 64 5.94 -5.93 1.62
C VAL A 64 7.40 -6.31 1.35
N LYS A 65 8.21 -6.37 2.39
CA LYS A 65 9.64 -6.67 2.26
C LYS A 65 9.87 -8.05 1.64
N HIS A 66 9.06 -9.02 2.03
CA HIS A 66 9.14 -10.39 1.50
C HIS A 66 8.69 -10.43 0.03
N SER A 67 7.59 -9.76 -0.33
CA SER A 67 7.13 -9.63 -1.71
C SER A 67 8.24 -9.08 -2.62
N LEU A 68 8.81 -7.95 -2.24
CA LEU A 68 9.84 -7.27 -3.02
C LEU A 68 11.12 -8.11 -3.17
N ARG A 69 11.54 -8.83 -2.14
CA ARG A 69 12.70 -9.75 -2.22
C ARG A 69 12.46 -10.93 -3.16
N ASN A 70 11.20 -11.33 -3.35
CA ASN A 70 10.80 -12.39 -4.28
C ASN A 70 10.39 -11.85 -5.67
N GLY A 71 10.73 -10.59 -5.98
CA GLY A 71 10.47 -9.99 -7.30
C GLY A 71 9.01 -9.61 -7.54
N HIS A 72 8.19 -9.52 -6.50
CA HIS A 72 6.78 -9.12 -6.59
C HIS A 72 6.55 -7.75 -6.01
N THR A 73 5.77 -6.96 -6.72
CA THR A 73 5.34 -5.62 -6.30
C THR A 73 4.04 -5.70 -5.48
N CYS A 74 3.69 -4.61 -4.79
CA CYS A 74 2.49 -4.52 -3.98
C CYS A 74 1.68 -3.27 -4.34
N VAL A 75 0.36 -3.30 -4.16
CA VAL A 75 -0.46 -2.09 -4.22
C VAL A 75 -0.67 -1.57 -2.80
N TRP A 76 -0.31 -0.33 -2.58
CA TRP A 76 -0.49 0.40 -1.33
C TRP A 76 -1.69 1.32 -1.43
N GLU A 77 -2.49 1.35 -0.41
CA GLU A 77 -3.62 2.26 -0.22
C GLU A 77 -3.48 2.95 1.13
N GLY A 78 -3.66 4.26 1.17
CA GLY A 78 -3.54 4.99 2.41
C GLY A 78 -3.66 6.50 2.28
N ASP A 79 -3.34 7.19 3.36
CA ASP A 79 -3.50 8.63 3.50
C ASP A 79 -2.26 9.38 3.00
N ILE A 80 -2.47 10.30 2.06
CA ILE A 80 -1.43 11.20 1.52
C ILE A 80 -1.67 12.66 1.88
N HIS A 81 -2.78 13.02 2.53
CA HIS A 81 -3.12 14.41 2.88
C HIS A 81 -2.46 14.87 4.17
N GLY A 82 -1.89 13.95 4.94
CA GLY A 82 -1.16 14.27 6.18
C GLY A 82 0.16 15.01 5.94
N ALA A 83 0.65 15.68 6.99
CA ALA A 83 1.98 16.27 6.97
C ALA A 83 3.05 15.18 6.72
N GLY A 84 3.96 15.43 5.79
CA GLY A 84 5.05 14.51 5.47
C GLY A 84 5.00 13.91 4.08
N TYR A 85 3.88 13.92 3.38
CA TYR A 85 3.81 13.59 1.95
C TYR A 85 4.10 14.82 1.09
N SER A 86 4.98 14.68 0.13
CA SER A 86 5.26 15.73 -0.84
C SER A 86 5.58 15.15 -2.21
N HIS A 87 4.61 15.21 -3.10
CA HIS A 87 4.82 14.83 -4.49
C HIS A 87 5.95 15.64 -5.14
N LYS A 88 5.98 16.96 -4.90
CA LYS A 88 7.01 17.85 -5.47
C LYS A 88 8.42 17.44 -5.06
N ARG A 89 8.61 17.00 -3.81
CA ARG A 89 9.90 16.53 -3.27
C ARG A 89 10.15 15.05 -3.52
N GLY A 90 9.13 14.31 -3.98
CA GLY A 90 9.19 12.86 -4.19
C GLY A 90 9.46 12.09 -2.89
N ALA A 91 8.90 12.53 -1.77
CA ALA A 91 9.14 11.94 -0.46
C ALA A 91 7.86 11.85 0.38
N ALA A 92 7.74 10.74 1.12
CA ALA A 92 6.72 10.51 2.13
C ALA A 92 7.40 10.12 3.44
N LEU A 93 7.47 11.06 4.38
CA LEU A 93 8.20 10.93 5.65
C LEU A 93 7.25 11.21 6.82
N THR A 94 7.44 10.53 7.94
CA THR A 94 6.76 10.92 9.17
C THR A 94 7.74 11.59 10.13
N PHE A 95 7.24 12.60 10.83
CA PHE A 95 8.00 13.25 11.91
C PHE A 95 7.85 12.52 13.25
N MET A 96 6.93 11.56 13.31
CA MET A 96 6.73 10.74 14.50
C MET A 96 7.36 9.37 14.28
N PRO A 97 8.26 8.95 15.16
CA PRO A 97 8.82 7.59 15.11
C PRO A 97 7.71 6.54 15.17
N SER A 98 7.83 5.49 14.38
CA SER A 98 6.80 4.44 14.24
C SER A 98 6.47 3.72 15.55
N PHE A 99 7.43 3.65 16.51
CA PHE A 99 7.17 3.05 17.82
C PHE A 99 6.08 3.78 18.62
N ARG A 100 5.81 5.06 18.33
CA ARG A 100 4.70 5.83 18.92
C ARG A 100 3.37 5.60 18.22
N TYR A 101 3.38 4.96 17.05
CA TYR A 101 2.19 4.67 16.24
C TYR A 101 1.98 3.16 16.20
N ASN A 102 1.45 2.63 17.27
CA ASN A 102 1.09 1.22 17.36
C ASN A 102 -0.30 0.95 16.73
N ALA A 103 -0.68 -0.31 16.65
CA ALA A 103 -1.96 -0.70 16.05
C ALA A 103 -3.20 -0.09 16.73
N PHE A 104 -3.12 0.23 18.02
CA PHE A 104 -4.20 0.91 18.75
C PHE A 104 -4.34 2.36 18.29
N MET A 105 -3.24 3.11 18.21
CA MET A 105 -3.26 4.49 17.71
C MET A 105 -3.72 4.59 16.27
N ARG A 106 -3.35 3.61 15.41
CA ARG A 106 -3.88 3.49 14.06
C ARG A 106 -5.39 3.29 14.03
N SER A 107 -5.90 2.43 14.91
CA SER A 107 -7.34 2.21 15.05
C SER A 107 -8.07 3.48 15.46
N LEU A 108 -7.53 4.26 16.38
CA LEU A 108 -8.09 5.57 16.74
C LEU A 108 -8.05 6.55 15.56
N ALA A 109 -6.93 6.63 14.85
CA ALA A 109 -6.80 7.48 13.67
C ALA A 109 -7.84 7.11 12.58
N TYR A 110 -8.09 5.84 12.36
CA TYR A 110 -9.12 5.34 11.46
C TYR A 110 -10.54 5.74 11.91
N PHE A 111 -10.89 5.52 13.19
CA PHE A 111 -12.20 5.88 13.73
C PHE A 111 -12.49 7.38 13.66
N PHE A 112 -11.51 8.20 13.98
CA PHE A 112 -11.63 9.66 13.94
C PHE A 112 -11.39 10.26 12.55
N LYS A 113 -11.23 9.42 11.51
CA LYS A 113 -11.00 9.85 10.12
C LYS A 113 -9.74 10.69 9.93
N PHE A 114 -8.73 10.49 10.77
CA PHE A 114 -7.38 11.01 10.58
C PHE A 114 -6.52 10.13 9.68
N LEU A 115 -6.86 8.86 9.55
CA LEU A 115 -6.32 7.92 8.56
C LEU A 115 -7.43 7.67 7.54
N LYS A 116 -7.25 8.19 6.33
CA LYS A 116 -8.25 8.18 5.27
C LYS A 116 -7.85 7.29 4.12
N ASP A 117 -8.86 6.91 3.37
CA ASP A 117 -8.79 6.26 2.08
C ASP A 117 -8.69 7.35 1.00
N ASP A 118 -7.46 7.74 0.68
CA ASP A 118 -7.22 8.90 -0.17
C ASP A 118 -6.59 8.53 -1.51
N HIS A 119 -5.71 7.53 -1.51
CA HIS A 119 -4.91 7.29 -2.71
C HIS A 119 -4.31 5.89 -2.77
N MET A 120 -4.27 5.34 -3.99
CA MET A 120 -3.58 4.09 -4.29
C MET A 120 -2.29 4.34 -5.06
N MET A 121 -1.22 3.65 -4.67
CA MET A 121 0.07 3.71 -5.34
C MET A 121 0.73 2.33 -5.40
N HIS A 122 1.72 2.17 -6.25
CA HIS A 122 2.39 0.91 -6.50
C HIS A 122 3.76 0.87 -5.82
N ILE A 123 3.97 -0.03 -4.86
CA ILE A 123 5.28 -0.28 -4.25
C ILE A 123 6.09 -1.17 -5.20
N VAL A 124 7.17 -0.62 -5.75
CA VAL A 124 7.96 -1.28 -6.80
C VAL A 124 9.39 -1.64 -6.37
N GLY A 125 9.83 -1.17 -5.20
CA GLY A 125 11.16 -1.46 -4.71
C GLY A 125 11.36 -1.05 -3.25
N MET A 126 12.52 -1.38 -2.71
CA MET A 126 12.96 -0.94 -1.38
C MET A 126 14.46 -0.70 -1.36
N GLY A 127 14.91 0.14 -0.45
CA GLY A 127 16.31 0.44 -0.21
C GLY A 127 16.54 0.99 1.19
N HIS A 128 17.78 1.32 1.50
CA HIS A 128 18.17 1.90 2.78
C HIS A 128 18.98 3.17 2.56
N ASN A 129 18.78 4.15 3.41
CA ASN A 129 19.64 5.33 3.42
C ASN A 129 20.97 5.05 4.15
N ALA A 130 21.88 6.05 4.19
CA ALA A 130 23.17 5.93 4.85
C ALA A 130 23.09 5.63 6.37
N LYS A 131 21.92 5.85 6.99
CA LYS A 131 21.67 5.53 8.40
C LYS A 131 21.03 4.15 8.61
N GLY A 132 20.88 3.36 7.54
CA GLY A 132 20.24 2.05 7.59
C GLY A 132 18.70 2.07 7.68
N GLN A 133 18.06 3.24 7.54
CA GLN A 133 16.61 3.33 7.57
C GLN A 133 16.02 2.83 6.24
N CYS A 134 14.98 1.98 6.32
CA CYS A 134 14.32 1.41 5.17
C CYS A 134 13.38 2.42 4.48
N PHE A 135 13.41 2.42 3.16
CA PHE A 135 12.50 3.17 2.30
C PHE A 135 11.91 2.25 1.24
N PHE A 136 10.63 2.46 0.94
CA PHE A 136 9.96 1.87 -0.19
C PHE A 136 9.97 2.85 -1.38
N LEU A 137 10.26 2.33 -2.57
CA LEU A 137 10.10 3.08 -3.81
C LEU A 137 8.68 2.89 -4.30
N ILE A 138 7.95 3.99 -4.39
CA ILE A 138 6.54 4.03 -4.78
C ILE A 138 6.41 4.66 -6.15
N LYS A 139 5.68 4.03 -7.05
CA LYS A 139 5.27 4.61 -8.33
C LYS A 139 3.85 5.16 -8.19
N ASN A 140 3.72 6.47 -8.40
CA ASN A 140 2.43 7.15 -8.42
C ASN A 140 1.79 7.07 -9.83
N SER A 141 0.46 7.21 -9.91
CA SER A 141 -0.31 7.18 -11.17
C SER A 141 -0.34 8.52 -11.92
N ILE A 142 0.19 9.61 -11.35
CA ILE A 142 0.10 10.97 -11.93
C ILE A 142 1.15 11.28 -13.00
N GLY A 143 1.81 10.27 -13.57
CA GLY A 143 2.78 10.44 -14.63
C GLY A 143 4.18 10.92 -14.16
N GLU A 144 5.02 11.33 -15.11
CA GLU A 144 6.42 11.73 -14.88
C GLU A 144 6.54 13.16 -14.32
N THR A 145 5.92 13.43 -13.19
CA THR A 145 5.94 14.74 -12.52
C THR A 145 6.74 14.68 -11.22
N GLY A 146 7.09 15.84 -10.67
CA GLY A 146 7.88 15.96 -9.45
C GLY A 146 9.37 15.65 -9.62
N LEU A 147 10.12 15.69 -8.52
CA LEU A 147 11.58 15.56 -8.51
C LEU A 147 12.07 14.21 -9.07
N HIS A 148 11.31 13.14 -8.85
CA HIS A 148 11.68 11.79 -9.22
C HIS A 148 10.75 11.21 -10.31
N LYS A 149 10.21 12.05 -11.20
CA LYS A 149 9.42 11.64 -12.38
C LYS A 149 8.31 10.63 -12.02
N GLY A 150 7.47 10.99 -11.03
CA GLY A 150 6.35 10.18 -10.57
C GLY A 150 6.70 9.13 -9.52
N TYR A 151 7.97 9.00 -9.14
CA TYR A 151 8.37 8.12 -8.03
C TYR A 151 8.46 8.89 -6.72
N ILE A 152 8.22 8.18 -5.62
CA ILE A 152 8.24 8.71 -4.25
C ILE A 152 9.00 7.74 -3.36
N TYR A 153 9.90 8.27 -2.55
CA TYR A 153 10.57 7.53 -1.48
C TYR A 153 9.75 7.62 -0.21
N MET A 154 9.09 6.52 0.15
CA MET A 154 8.27 6.41 1.36
C MET A 154 9.09 5.74 2.46
N SER A 155 9.28 6.43 3.59
CA SER A 155 9.92 5.80 4.75
C SER A 155 9.04 4.66 5.30
N GLU A 156 9.67 3.63 5.88
CA GLU A 156 8.95 2.56 6.56
C GLU A 156 8.03 3.11 7.66
N ASP A 157 8.46 4.15 8.36
CA ASP A 157 7.66 4.81 9.39
C ASP A 157 6.40 5.45 8.80
N TYR A 158 6.50 6.11 7.62
CA TYR A 158 5.32 6.64 6.94
C TYR A 158 4.39 5.50 6.48
N PHE A 159 4.92 4.44 5.90
CA PHE A 159 4.16 3.26 5.55
C PHE A 159 3.39 2.73 6.76
N ARG A 160 4.06 2.54 7.89
CA ARG A 160 3.45 2.00 9.12
C ARG A 160 2.34 2.90 9.68
N THR A 161 2.48 4.22 9.53
CA THR A 161 1.48 5.19 10.07
C THR A 161 0.30 5.41 9.14
N ASN A 162 0.52 5.46 7.83
CA ASN A 162 -0.45 5.96 6.86
C ASN A 162 -1.06 4.88 5.93
N THR A 163 -0.66 3.61 6.04
CA THR A 163 -1.26 2.53 5.25
C THR A 163 -2.64 2.17 5.76
N LEU A 164 -3.63 2.18 4.90
CA LEU A 164 -4.96 1.64 5.16
C LEU A 164 -5.01 0.16 4.79
N SER A 165 -4.66 -0.14 3.56
CA SER A 165 -4.61 -1.50 3.03
C SER A 165 -3.37 -1.75 2.16
N LEU A 166 -3.10 -3.03 1.91
CA LEU A 166 -1.99 -3.50 1.11
C LEU A 166 -2.43 -4.72 0.29
N THR A 167 -2.40 -4.62 -1.03
CA THR A 167 -2.64 -5.77 -1.89
C THR A 167 -1.34 -6.47 -2.23
N VAL A 168 -1.27 -7.76 -1.94
CA VAL A 168 -0.11 -8.63 -2.15
C VAL A 168 -0.52 -9.95 -2.78
N ARG A 169 0.43 -10.70 -3.33
CA ARG A 169 0.16 -12.05 -3.82
C ARG A 169 -0.16 -13.00 -2.66
N THR A 170 -1.16 -13.84 -2.86
CA THR A 170 -1.64 -14.80 -1.85
C THR A 170 -0.58 -15.86 -1.49
N ASP A 171 0.21 -16.32 -2.47
CA ASP A 171 1.28 -17.31 -2.24
C ASP A 171 2.40 -16.76 -1.33
N ILE A 172 2.73 -15.47 -1.46
CA ILE A 172 3.67 -14.78 -0.57
C ILE A 172 3.17 -14.78 0.88
N CYS A 173 1.89 -14.46 1.08
CA CYS A 173 1.28 -14.49 2.42
C CYS A 173 1.21 -15.89 3.01
N ARG A 174 0.85 -16.89 2.21
CA ARG A 174 0.82 -18.30 2.65
C ARG A 174 2.18 -18.79 3.12
N SER A 175 3.24 -18.48 2.37
CA SER A 175 4.61 -18.85 2.75
C SER A 175 5.07 -18.16 4.04
N LEU A 176 4.68 -16.89 4.24
CA LEU A 176 5.14 -16.06 5.35
C LEU A 176 4.36 -16.30 6.66
N PHE A 177 3.04 -16.54 6.56
CA PHE A 177 2.16 -16.60 7.73
C PHE A 177 1.60 -18.01 8.01
N ARG A 178 1.89 -18.98 7.14
CA ARG A 178 1.37 -20.37 7.23
C ARG A 178 -0.17 -20.41 7.27
N ILE A 179 -0.83 -19.61 6.44
CA ILE A 179 -2.29 -19.51 6.28
C ILE A 179 -2.76 -20.14 4.97
#